data_039e9e9c8658b4f349309997066a7e54
#
_entry.id   039e9e9c8658b4f349309997066a7e54
#
_cell.length_a   1.000
_cell.length_b   1.000
_cell.length_c   1.000
_cell.angle_alpha   90.00
_cell.angle_beta   90.00
_cell.angle_gamma   90.00
#
_symmetry.space_group_name_H-M   'P 1'
#
loop_
_entity.id
_entity.type
_entity.pdbx_description
1 polymer ?
#
loop_
_entity_poly.entity_id
_entity_poly.type
_entity_poly.pdbx_seq_one_letter_code
_entity_poly.pdbx_strand_id
1 'polypeptide(L)'
;GLGLRRAGLPSQAVIKDRLDANVFGLPQAEFDFRRWKLHIMQDVFGSVFHTTDQHPRQLRRSLAHQPIISLFDVPVGPSTPKATIHSLFSQRLRLNPNPARLAQVHDAYLVPFMNTQTQGPYFQYQFFEPIRARDFELVDLNAQLIAILENQIQNNPAAWWLWPALPHFLTETDESLRHPTPTH
;
A
#
# COMPACT_ATOMS: atom_id res chain seq x y z
N GLY A 1 4.63 3.21 -11.86
CA GLY A 1 5.95 2.70 -12.27
C GLY A 1 6.34 3.15 -13.65
N LEU A 2 5.59 2.76 -14.68
CA LEU A 2 5.94 3.08 -16.08
C LEU A 2 6.02 4.60 -16.32
N GLY A 3 5.09 5.37 -15.76
CA GLY A 3 5.09 6.83 -15.89
C GLY A 3 6.34 7.47 -15.27
N LEU A 4 6.73 7.04 -14.08
CA LEU A 4 7.96 7.51 -13.41
C LEU A 4 9.22 7.16 -14.23
N ARG A 5 9.29 5.93 -14.73
CA ARG A 5 10.41 5.51 -15.58
C ARG A 5 10.51 6.32 -16.86
N ARG A 6 9.38 6.60 -17.52
CA ARG A 6 9.32 7.47 -18.71
C ARG A 6 9.73 8.90 -18.41
N ALA A 7 9.48 9.37 -17.19
CA ALA A 7 9.92 10.67 -16.70
C ALA A 7 11.41 10.69 -16.25
N GLY A 8 12.15 9.60 -16.48
CA GLY A 8 13.56 9.51 -16.07
C GLY A 8 13.77 9.24 -14.58
N LEU A 9 12.72 8.84 -13.85
CA LEU A 9 12.75 8.52 -12.41
C LEU A 9 12.68 7.00 -12.23
N PRO A 10 13.82 6.28 -12.28
CA PRO A 10 13.81 4.85 -11.98
C PRO A 10 13.29 4.63 -10.56
N SER A 11 12.44 3.66 -10.39
CA SER A 11 11.85 3.35 -9.09
C SER A 11 11.76 1.84 -8.89
N GLN A 12 11.76 1.40 -7.64
CA GLN A 12 11.65 0.01 -7.27
C GLN A 12 10.35 -0.23 -6.52
N ALA A 13 9.58 -1.25 -6.93
CA ALA A 13 8.37 -1.64 -6.24
C ALA A 13 8.69 -2.60 -5.08
N VAL A 14 7.99 -2.44 -3.95
CA VAL A 14 8.02 -3.39 -2.84
C VAL A 14 6.85 -4.35 -2.97
N ILE A 15 7.14 -5.65 -3.00
CA ILE A 15 6.15 -6.72 -3.08
C ILE A 15 6.37 -7.68 -1.92
N LYS A 16 5.28 -8.17 -1.35
CA LYS A 16 5.32 -9.06 -0.18
C LYS A 16 5.80 -10.47 -0.55
N ASP A 17 5.41 -10.98 -1.72
CA ASP A 17 5.58 -12.37 -2.08
C ASP A 17 6.15 -12.52 -3.49
N ARG A 18 6.98 -13.55 -3.68
CA ARG A 18 7.53 -13.91 -4.99
C ARG A 18 6.55 -14.66 -5.88
N LEU A 19 5.52 -15.26 -5.30
CA LEU A 19 4.60 -16.17 -6.01
C LEU A 19 5.33 -17.35 -6.70
N ASP A 20 6.38 -17.86 -6.07
CA ASP A 20 7.13 -19.02 -6.57
C ASP A 20 6.30 -20.30 -6.43
N ALA A 21 5.44 -20.36 -5.41
CA ALA A 21 4.51 -21.46 -5.19
C ALA A 21 3.13 -20.93 -4.75
N ASN A 22 2.09 -21.70 -5.01
CA ASN A 22 0.70 -21.35 -4.63
C ASN A 22 0.45 -21.70 -3.14
N VAL A 23 1.17 -21.03 -2.24
CA VAL A 23 1.07 -21.25 -0.79
C VAL A 23 -0.25 -20.77 -0.18
N PHE A 24 -1.02 -19.95 -0.92
CA PHE A 24 -2.30 -19.41 -0.48
C PHE A 24 -3.50 -20.25 -0.92
N GLY A 25 -3.27 -21.36 -1.65
CA GLY A 25 -4.35 -22.21 -2.15
C GLY A 25 -5.28 -21.50 -3.14
N LEU A 26 -4.77 -20.52 -3.88
CA LEU A 26 -5.56 -19.78 -4.86
C LEU A 26 -6.01 -20.70 -6.02
N PRO A 27 -7.17 -20.42 -6.63
CA PRO A 27 -7.50 -21.04 -7.91
C PRO A 27 -6.36 -20.85 -8.92
N GLN A 28 -6.06 -21.90 -9.71
CA GLN A 28 -4.88 -21.90 -10.58
C GLN A 28 -4.85 -20.70 -11.53
N ALA A 29 -5.99 -20.35 -12.13
CA ALA A 29 -6.10 -19.20 -13.03
C ALA A 29 -5.76 -17.87 -12.34
N GLU A 30 -6.18 -17.70 -11.07
CA GLU A 30 -5.85 -16.51 -10.29
C GLU A 30 -4.37 -16.46 -9.93
N PHE A 31 -3.79 -17.59 -9.55
CA PHE A 31 -2.38 -17.69 -9.26
C PHE A 31 -1.52 -17.35 -10.49
N ASP A 32 -1.87 -17.92 -11.66
CA ASP A 32 -1.17 -17.65 -12.91
C ASP A 32 -1.30 -16.19 -13.35
N PHE A 33 -2.47 -15.58 -13.17
CA PHE A 33 -2.68 -14.16 -13.41
C PHE A 33 -1.81 -13.29 -12.51
N ARG A 34 -1.72 -13.62 -11.22
CA ARG A 34 -0.87 -12.88 -10.26
C ARG A 34 0.61 -13.00 -10.61
N ARG A 35 1.06 -14.18 -11.02
CA ARG A 35 2.44 -14.40 -11.49
C ARG A 35 2.74 -13.59 -12.76
N TRP A 36 1.85 -13.65 -13.73
CA TRP A 36 1.97 -12.86 -14.96
C TRP A 36 2.04 -11.36 -14.65
N LYS A 37 1.16 -10.85 -13.79
CA LYS A 37 1.18 -9.46 -13.34
C LYS A 37 2.51 -9.10 -12.66
N LEU A 38 3.08 -10.00 -11.86
CA LEU A 38 4.36 -9.79 -11.21
C LEU A 38 5.50 -9.67 -12.23
N HIS A 39 5.53 -10.51 -13.26
CA HIS A 39 6.49 -10.38 -14.36
C HIS A 39 6.39 -9.03 -15.06
N ILE A 40 5.17 -8.61 -15.42
CA ILE A 40 4.96 -7.28 -16.01
C ILE A 40 5.50 -6.18 -15.08
N MET A 41 5.28 -6.29 -13.78
CA MET A 41 5.81 -5.32 -12.82
C MET A 41 7.34 -5.32 -12.79
N GLN A 42 7.98 -6.46 -12.82
CA GLN A 42 9.44 -6.59 -12.88
C GLN A 42 9.99 -5.93 -14.15
N ASP A 43 9.38 -6.18 -15.29
CA ASP A 43 9.78 -5.55 -16.57
C ASP A 43 9.60 -4.04 -16.53
N VAL A 44 8.51 -3.55 -15.97
CA VAL A 44 8.18 -2.13 -15.90
C VAL A 44 9.09 -1.37 -14.92
N PHE A 45 9.39 -1.94 -13.77
CA PHE A 45 10.23 -1.31 -12.75
C PHE A 45 11.72 -1.61 -12.93
N GLY A 46 12.06 -2.65 -13.71
CA GLY A 46 13.44 -3.12 -13.86
C GLY A 46 13.96 -3.90 -12.64
N SER A 47 13.38 -3.68 -11.47
CA SER A 47 13.63 -4.47 -10.27
C SER A 47 12.44 -4.38 -9.32
N VAL A 48 12.18 -5.48 -8.63
CA VAL A 48 11.14 -5.59 -7.61
C VAL A 48 11.79 -6.02 -6.31
N PHE A 49 11.38 -5.38 -5.25
CA PHE A 49 11.88 -5.63 -3.91
C PHE A 49 10.92 -6.58 -3.19
N HIS A 50 11.36 -7.79 -2.84
CA HIS A 50 10.55 -8.75 -2.10
C HIS A 50 10.79 -8.63 -0.60
N THR A 51 9.73 -8.42 0.18
CA THR A 51 9.87 -8.19 1.63
C THR A 51 10.32 -9.42 2.40
N THR A 52 10.17 -10.62 1.82
CA THR A 52 10.58 -11.89 2.42
C THR A 52 12.07 -12.14 2.35
N ASP A 53 12.80 -11.50 1.45
CA ASP A 53 14.21 -11.80 1.16
C ASP A 53 15.19 -10.78 1.74
N GLN A 54 14.71 -9.84 2.54
CA GLN A 54 15.43 -8.61 2.73
C GLN A 54 16.34 -8.55 3.93
N HIS A 55 17.58 -8.23 3.62
CA HIS A 55 18.45 -7.58 4.59
C HIS A 55 18.17 -6.06 4.60
N PRO A 56 17.96 -5.44 5.77
CA PRO A 56 17.78 -3.98 5.91
C PRO A 56 18.87 -3.16 5.20
N ARG A 57 20.07 -3.71 5.08
CA ARG A 57 21.20 -3.08 4.37
C ARG A 57 20.96 -2.92 2.86
N GLN A 58 20.28 -3.88 2.22
CA GLN A 58 19.99 -3.81 0.78
C GLN A 58 18.95 -2.71 0.51
N LEU A 59 17.94 -2.63 1.35
CA LEU A 59 16.91 -1.60 1.25
C LEU A 59 17.50 -0.20 1.41
N ARG A 60 18.38 -0.02 2.40
CA ARG A 60 19.09 1.27 2.60
C ARG A 60 19.93 1.64 1.37
N ARG A 61 20.62 0.67 0.76
CA ARG A 61 21.37 0.91 -0.47
C ARG A 61 20.44 1.33 -1.62
N SER A 62 19.31 0.64 -1.78
CA SER A 62 18.33 0.98 -2.81
C SER A 62 17.78 2.40 -2.61
N LEU A 63 17.39 2.78 -1.40
CA LEU A 63 16.89 4.11 -1.07
C LEU A 63 17.90 5.25 -1.34
N ALA A 64 19.20 4.95 -1.25
CA ALA A 64 20.24 5.93 -1.57
C ALA A 64 20.36 6.24 -3.09
N HIS A 65 19.80 5.38 -3.94
CA HIS A 65 19.97 5.50 -5.41
C HIS A 65 18.66 5.69 -6.17
N GLN A 66 17.53 5.27 -5.60
CA GLN A 66 16.25 5.33 -6.29
C GLN A 66 15.06 5.32 -5.32
N PRO A 67 13.93 5.94 -5.71
CA PRO A 67 12.69 5.87 -4.93
C PRO A 67 12.18 4.43 -4.82
N ILE A 68 11.62 4.13 -3.66
CA ILE A 68 10.90 2.88 -3.40
C ILE A 68 9.41 3.17 -3.39
N ILE A 69 8.66 2.43 -4.20
CA ILE A 69 7.19 2.52 -4.25
C ILE A 69 6.61 1.42 -3.38
N SER A 70 5.78 1.82 -2.43
CA SER A 70 5.05 0.91 -1.55
C SER A 70 3.58 1.30 -1.50
N LEU A 71 2.70 0.31 -1.43
CA LEU A 71 1.28 0.54 -1.17
C LEU A 71 1.09 0.71 0.34
N PHE A 72 0.35 1.73 0.72
CA PHE A 72 0.01 2.02 2.10
C PHE A 72 -1.34 1.39 2.50
N ASP A 73 -2.31 1.46 1.61
CA ASP A 73 -3.69 0.99 1.78
C ASP A 73 -3.86 -0.50 1.48
N VAL A 74 -3.01 -1.33 2.07
CA VAL A 74 -3.10 -2.79 1.93
C VAL A 74 -3.67 -3.40 3.21
N PRO A 75 -4.71 -4.27 3.10
CA PRO A 75 -5.26 -4.95 4.27
C PRO A 75 -4.20 -5.80 4.97
N VAL A 76 -4.27 -5.80 6.29
CA VAL A 76 -3.41 -6.64 7.12
C VAL A 76 -4.26 -7.60 7.93
N GLY A 77 -3.86 -8.86 7.97
CA GLY A 77 -4.55 -9.86 8.75
C GLY A 77 -4.45 -9.60 10.26
N PRO A 78 -5.32 -10.22 11.07
CA PRO A 78 -5.34 -10.05 12.53
C PRO A 78 -4.02 -10.45 13.20
N SER A 79 -3.31 -11.40 12.61
CA SER A 79 -2.01 -11.89 13.08
C SER A 79 -0.82 -11.05 12.61
N THR A 80 -1.03 -9.97 11.86
CA THR A 80 0.08 -9.14 11.37
C THR A 80 0.75 -8.42 12.54
N PRO A 81 2.01 -8.73 12.87
CA PRO A 81 2.72 -8.07 13.95
C PRO A 81 2.83 -6.56 13.68
N LYS A 82 2.62 -5.77 14.72
CA LYS A 82 2.82 -4.32 14.65
C LYS A 82 1.87 -3.57 13.69
N ALA A 83 0.72 -4.17 13.30
CA ALA A 83 -0.34 -3.42 12.67
C ALA A 83 -0.79 -2.27 13.58
N THR A 84 -1.04 -1.11 13.02
CA THR A 84 -1.54 0.05 13.74
C THR A 84 -3.02 0.25 13.46
N ILE A 85 -3.76 0.70 14.48
CA ILE A 85 -5.20 0.97 14.37
C ILE A 85 -5.37 2.46 14.17
N HIS A 86 -6.13 2.82 13.14
CA HIS A 86 -6.41 4.20 12.76
C HIS A 86 -7.89 4.38 12.44
N SER A 87 -8.32 5.63 12.38
CA SER A 87 -9.67 5.97 11.96
C SER A 87 -9.68 6.38 10.49
N LEU A 88 -10.56 5.77 9.71
CA LEU A 88 -10.91 6.17 8.34
C LEU A 88 -12.44 6.23 8.25
N PHE A 89 -13.05 7.36 7.92
CA PHE A 89 -14.50 7.57 7.94
C PHE A 89 -15.16 7.14 9.26
N SER A 90 -14.52 7.47 10.38
CA SER A 90 -14.97 7.06 11.73
C SER A 90 -14.93 5.55 12.00
N GLN A 91 -14.49 4.74 11.06
CA GLN A 91 -14.29 3.30 11.23
C GLN A 91 -12.86 3.02 11.70
N ARG A 92 -12.72 2.06 12.62
CA ARG A 92 -11.40 1.64 13.11
C ARG A 92 -10.79 0.60 12.17
N LEU A 93 -9.74 0.99 11.48
CA LEU A 93 -9.05 0.15 10.50
C LEU A 93 -7.68 -0.30 10.98
N ARG A 94 -7.31 -1.49 10.61
CA ARG A 94 -5.98 -2.05 10.81
C ARG A 94 -5.17 -1.88 9.54
N LEU A 95 -4.10 -1.09 9.63
CA LEU A 95 -3.23 -0.79 8.50
C LEU A 95 -1.79 -1.24 8.73
N ASN A 96 -1.08 -1.40 7.64
CA ASN A 96 0.32 -1.77 7.64
C ASN A 96 1.20 -0.51 7.84
N PRO A 97 1.88 -0.35 8.99
CA PRO A 97 2.74 0.81 9.24
C PRO A 97 4.10 0.72 8.54
N ASN A 98 4.36 -0.34 7.80
CA ASN A 98 5.71 -0.61 7.27
C ASN A 98 6.24 0.51 6.35
N PRO A 99 5.46 1.13 5.44
CA PRO A 99 5.97 2.22 4.62
C PRO A 99 6.48 3.40 5.45
N ALA A 100 5.72 3.83 6.46
CA ALA A 100 6.09 4.92 7.35
C ALA A 100 7.31 4.56 8.21
N ARG A 101 7.28 3.37 8.83
CA ARG A 101 8.40 2.87 9.65
C ARG A 101 9.68 2.73 8.83
N LEU A 102 9.57 2.25 7.61
CA LEU A 102 10.70 2.11 6.71
C LEU A 102 11.35 3.46 6.44
N ALA A 103 10.54 4.45 6.13
CA ALA A 103 11.02 5.80 5.88
C ALA A 103 11.70 6.40 7.12
N GLN A 104 11.15 6.17 8.33
CA GLN A 104 11.78 6.64 9.57
C GLN A 104 13.16 6.00 9.82
N VAL A 105 13.23 4.67 9.73
CA VAL A 105 14.49 3.91 10.00
C VAL A 105 15.60 4.32 9.03
N HIS A 106 15.24 4.71 7.83
CA HIS A 106 16.21 5.06 6.79
C HIS A 106 16.38 6.57 6.58
N ASP A 107 15.77 7.42 7.43
CA ASP A 107 15.77 8.88 7.30
C ASP A 107 15.36 9.34 5.89
N ALA A 108 14.32 8.69 5.37
CA ALA A 108 13.81 8.94 4.02
C ALA A 108 12.60 9.89 4.05
N TYR A 109 12.36 10.52 2.91
CA TYR A 109 11.11 11.23 2.67
C TYR A 109 10.02 10.27 2.21
N LEU A 110 8.81 10.46 2.72
CA LEU A 110 7.59 9.90 2.15
C LEU A 110 7.01 10.91 1.18
N VAL A 111 6.77 10.48 -0.04
CA VAL A 111 6.06 11.26 -1.04
C VAL A 111 4.76 10.53 -1.35
N PRO A 112 3.65 10.88 -0.69
CA PRO A 112 2.38 10.28 -1.03
C PRO A 112 2.01 10.62 -2.46
N PHE A 113 1.43 9.68 -3.18
CA PHE A 113 0.92 9.92 -4.51
C PHE A 113 -0.34 9.10 -4.77
N MET A 114 -1.20 9.66 -5.61
CA MET A 114 -2.40 9.01 -6.07
C MET A 114 -2.37 8.90 -7.59
N ASN A 115 -2.99 7.84 -8.08
CA ASN A 115 -3.19 7.62 -9.50
C ASN A 115 -4.69 7.64 -9.78
N THR A 116 -5.13 8.63 -10.53
CA THR A 116 -6.53 8.79 -10.90
C THR A 116 -6.70 8.62 -12.40
N GLN A 117 -7.74 7.91 -12.81
CA GLN A 117 -8.11 7.82 -14.21
C GLN A 117 -8.77 9.14 -14.62
N THR A 118 -8.30 9.71 -15.71
CA THR A 118 -8.92 10.85 -16.36
C THR A 118 -9.94 10.39 -17.40
N GLN A 119 -10.51 11.31 -18.16
CA GLN A 119 -11.37 10.94 -19.29
C GLN A 119 -10.56 10.12 -20.33
N GLY A 120 -11.09 8.97 -20.71
CA GLY A 120 -10.43 8.04 -21.63
C GLY A 120 -9.41 7.12 -20.95
N PRO A 121 -8.41 6.62 -21.71
CA PRO A 121 -7.43 5.63 -21.21
C PRO A 121 -6.25 6.25 -20.45
N TYR A 122 -6.30 7.50 -20.13
CA TYR A 122 -5.19 8.21 -19.50
C TYR A 122 -5.30 8.19 -17.98
N PHE A 123 -4.13 8.22 -17.34
CA PHE A 123 -4.00 8.32 -15.89
C PHE A 123 -3.20 9.56 -15.54
N GLN A 124 -3.60 10.21 -14.46
CA GLN A 124 -2.90 11.35 -13.87
C GLN A 124 -2.29 10.92 -12.53
N TYR A 125 -1.03 11.27 -12.33
CA TYR A 125 -0.37 11.13 -11.04
C TYR A 125 -0.43 12.47 -10.32
N GLN A 126 -0.98 12.44 -9.12
CA GLN A 126 -0.95 13.56 -8.18
C GLN A 126 0.05 13.23 -7.08
N PHE A 127 1.09 14.04 -6.95
CA PHE A 127 2.05 13.95 -5.85
C PHE A 127 1.68 14.97 -4.78
N PHE A 128 1.79 14.57 -3.53
CA PHE A 128 1.60 15.43 -2.38
C PHE A 128 2.95 15.90 -1.84
N GLU A 129 2.92 16.86 -0.92
CA GLU A 129 4.12 17.38 -0.30
C GLU A 129 4.94 16.27 0.36
N PRO A 130 6.27 16.29 0.16
CA PRO A 130 7.16 15.32 0.80
C PRO A 130 7.14 15.48 2.32
N ILE A 131 6.97 14.38 3.03
CA ILE A 131 6.97 14.31 4.49
C ILE A 131 8.31 13.72 4.93
N ARG A 132 9.08 14.44 5.74
CA ARG A 132 10.30 13.90 6.33
C ARG A 132 9.92 12.97 7.48
N ALA A 133 10.05 11.67 7.27
CA ALA A 133 9.47 10.68 8.17
C ALA A 133 10.00 10.74 9.60
N ARG A 134 11.27 11.12 9.80
CA ARG A 134 11.90 11.18 11.13
C ARG A 134 11.41 12.34 11.99
N ASP A 135 10.76 13.34 11.40
CA ASP A 135 10.31 14.53 12.14
C ASP A 135 8.97 14.28 12.85
N PHE A 136 8.40 13.09 12.73
CA PHE A 136 7.10 12.70 13.28
C PHE A 136 7.21 11.39 14.07
N GLU A 137 6.35 11.24 15.07
CA GLU A 137 6.09 9.93 15.64
C GLU A 137 5.38 9.03 14.61
N LEU A 138 5.57 7.70 14.71
CA LEU A 138 5.02 6.77 13.73
C LEU A 138 3.50 6.84 13.63
N VAL A 139 2.83 7.07 14.75
CA VAL A 139 1.36 7.19 14.79
C VAL A 139 0.89 8.43 14.05
N ASP A 140 1.57 9.55 14.22
CA ASP A 140 1.21 10.82 13.58
C ASP A 140 1.51 10.79 12.08
N LEU A 141 2.62 10.17 11.70
CA LEU A 141 2.98 9.97 10.30
C LEU A 141 1.94 9.12 9.56
N ASN A 142 1.49 8.02 10.18
CA ASN A 142 0.42 7.20 9.62
C ASN A 142 -0.92 7.96 9.58
N ALA A 143 -1.23 8.76 10.59
CA ALA A 143 -2.44 9.59 10.61
C ALA A 143 -2.47 10.59 9.44
N GLN A 144 -1.33 11.22 9.12
CA GLN A 144 -1.23 12.11 7.96
C GLN A 144 -1.47 11.35 6.64
N LEU A 145 -0.89 10.16 6.47
CA LEU A 145 -1.10 9.34 5.27
C LEU A 145 -2.57 8.93 5.13
N ILE A 146 -3.23 8.60 6.24
CA ILE A 146 -4.66 8.26 6.25
C ILE A 146 -5.51 9.47 5.91
N ALA A 147 -5.21 10.64 6.44
CA ALA A 147 -5.95 11.85 6.12
C ALA A 147 -5.88 12.19 4.63
N ILE A 148 -4.71 11.98 4.00
CA ILE A 148 -4.56 12.13 2.54
C ILE A 148 -5.44 11.11 1.81
N LEU A 149 -5.42 9.83 2.22
CA LEU A 149 -6.23 8.77 1.63
C LEU A 149 -7.72 9.07 1.78
N GLU A 150 -8.17 9.44 2.98
CA GLU A 150 -9.57 9.76 3.28
C GLU A 150 -10.07 10.90 2.41
N ASN A 151 -9.31 12.00 2.32
CA ASN A 151 -9.65 13.12 1.47
C ASN A 151 -9.77 12.72 -0.01
N GLN A 152 -8.87 11.86 -0.49
CA GLN A 152 -8.94 11.39 -1.88
C GLN A 152 -10.14 10.49 -2.14
N ILE A 153 -10.48 9.61 -1.20
CA ILE A 153 -11.68 8.77 -1.31
C ILE A 153 -12.94 9.62 -1.26
N GLN A 154 -13.01 10.64 -0.39
CA GLN A 154 -14.15 11.57 -0.32
C GLN A 154 -14.36 12.32 -1.64
N ASN A 155 -13.28 12.79 -2.25
CA ASN A 155 -13.34 13.52 -3.52
C ASN A 155 -13.69 12.65 -4.72
N ASN A 156 -13.29 11.36 -4.72
CA ASN A 156 -13.59 10.42 -5.79
C ASN A 156 -13.73 8.98 -5.25
N PRO A 157 -14.87 8.66 -4.62
CA PRO A 157 -15.08 7.34 -4.01
C PRO A 157 -14.94 6.19 -5.00
N ALA A 158 -15.38 6.36 -6.24
CA ALA A 158 -15.31 5.32 -7.26
C ALA A 158 -13.88 4.94 -7.67
N ALA A 159 -12.90 5.81 -7.44
CA ALA A 159 -11.51 5.54 -7.77
C ALA A 159 -10.80 4.62 -6.75
N TRP A 160 -11.35 4.46 -5.55
CA TRP A 160 -10.78 3.55 -4.56
C TRP A 160 -11.29 2.13 -4.79
N TRP A 161 -10.52 1.34 -5.44
CA TRP A 161 -10.88 -0.02 -5.86
C TRP A 161 -10.85 -1.06 -4.72
N LEU A 162 -10.40 -0.67 -3.51
CA LEU A 162 -10.34 -1.56 -2.34
C LEU A 162 -11.64 -1.62 -1.50
N TRP A 163 -12.75 -0.99 -1.95
CA TRP A 163 -14.04 -1.13 -1.26
C TRP A 163 -14.43 -2.59 -0.95
N PRO A 164 -14.26 -3.56 -1.86
CA PRO A 164 -14.56 -4.95 -1.55
C PRO A 164 -13.66 -5.55 -0.48
N ALA A 165 -12.47 -4.99 -0.28
CA ALA A 165 -11.52 -5.43 0.74
C ALA A 165 -11.73 -4.73 2.11
N LEU A 166 -12.58 -3.71 2.19
CA LEU A 166 -12.82 -2.95 3.42
C LEU A 166 -13.08 -3.83 4.65
N PRO A 167 -13.88 -4.92 4.59
CA PRO A 167 -14.08 -5.80 5.71
C PRO A 167 -12.80 -6.39 6.32
N HIS A 168 -11.74 -6.53 5.52
CA HIS A 168 -10.45 -7.05 5.98
C HIS A 168 -9.60 -6.00 6.71
N PHE A 169 -9.95 -4.73 6.62
CA PHE A 169 -9.30 -3.65 7.35
C PHE A 169 -9.93 -3.42 8.73
N LEU A 170 -11.21 -3.79 8.91
CA LEU A 170 -11.94 -3.49 10.14
C LEU A 170 -11.38 -4.29 11.34
N THR A 171 -11.44 -3.69 12.52
CA THR A 171 -11.12 -4.37 13.78
C THR A 171 -12.31 -5.18 14.26
N GLU A 172 -12.08 -6.22 15.07
CA GLU A 172 -13.12 -7.12 15.57
C GLU A 172 -14.24 -6.41 16.36
N THR A 173 -13.96 -5.24 16.91
CA THR A 173 -14.97 -4.45 17.65
C THR A 173 -16.13 -3.99 16.75
N ASP A 174 -15.94 -3.97 15.44
CA ASP A 174 -16.97 -3.59 14.48
C ASP A 174 -17.74 -4.79 13.90
N GLU A 175 -17.38 -6.02 14.30
CA GLU A 175 -18.09 -7.23 13.85
C GLU A 175 -19.54 -7.30 14.35
N SER A 176 -19.85 -6.68 15.50
CA SER A 176 -21.22 -6.59 16.01
C SER A 176 -22.18 -5.82 15.10
N LEU A 177 -21.65 -4.98 14.21
CA LEU A 177 -22.44 -4.23 13.23
C LEU A 177 -22.70 -5.01 11.93
N ARG A 178 -22.02 -6.14 11.72
CA ARG A 178 -22.11 -6.91 10.47
C ARG A 178 -23.32 -7.85 10.39
N HIS A 179 -23.94 -8.15 11.52
CA HIS A 179 -25.15 -8.98 11.58
C HIS A 179 -26.20 -8.27 12.44
N PRO A 180 -27.07 -7.42 11.84
CA PRO A 180 -28.30 -7.08 12.52
C PRO A 180 -29.06 -8.40 12.72
N THR A 181 -29.15 -8.83 13.97
CA THR A 181 -29.97 -9.98 14.33
C THR A 181 -31.39 -9.71 13.82
N PRO A 182 -31.98 -10.56 12.97
CA PRO A 182 -33.36 -10.36 12.57
C PRO A 182 -34.21 -10.45 13.84
N THR A 183 -34.80 -9.34 14.24
CA THR A 183 -35.86 -9.29 15.26
C THR A 183 -37.05 -10.05 14.70
N HIS A 184 -37.31 -11.22 15.26
CA HIS A 184 -38.52 -12.00 15.05
C HIS A 184 -39.73 -11.32 15.70
#